data_ca72bde1ca6d2734494004eaa840b8d2
#
_entry.id   ca72bde1ca6d2734494004eaa840b8d2
#
_cell.length_a   1.000
_cell.length_b   1.000
_cell.length_c   1.000
_cell.angle_alpha   90.00
_cell.angle_beta   90.00
_cell.angle_gamma   90.00
#
_symmetry.space_group_name_H-M   'P 1'
#
loop_
_entity.id
_entity.type
_entity.pdbx_description
1 polymer ?
#
loop_
_entity_poly.entity_id
_entity_poly.type
_entity_poly.pdbx_seq_one_letter_code
_entity_poly.pdbx_strand_id
1 'polypeptide(L)'
;MLIEKQKEYKFLSSLNKRIMNDYIDLIVDANKKFNLISKSTEKNIWDRHIADSAQLLNHLPNGTKTICDVGSGAGFPGVVLKIINMSLNVTIVEPSKKKSEFLKFISKELALDLNIVQEKYENIKKSQIPFFDVITARALKPLDKLIHLFFEDLRQGSVCVFPKGENWQNELDLAQNNWLLQYSVETSITNKGSKIFIIKGVKCRNE
;
A
#
# COMPACT_ATOMS: atom_id res chain seq x y z
N MET A 1 7.89 -18.98 -17.68
CA MET A 1 6.69 -18.75 -16.81
C MET A 1 6.63 -17.35 -16.18
N LEU A 2 7.68 -16.82 -15.51
CA LEU A 2 7.71 -15.42 -15.01
C LEU A 2 7.69 -14.38 -16.15
N ILE A 3 8.38 -14.63 -17.25
CA ILE A 3 8.49 -13.72 -18.41
C ILE A 3 7.19 -13.65 -19.23
N GLU A 4 6.38 -14.69 -19.26
CA GLU A 4 5.11 -14.70 -20.00
C GLU A 4 4.01 -13.89 -19.32
N LYS A 5 3.93 -13.93 -17.99
CA LYS A 5 2.97 -13.09 -17.21
C LYS A 5 3.31 -11.60 -17.25
N GLN A 6 4.59 -11.24 -17.44
CA GLN A 6 5.01 -9.84 -17.61
C GLN A 6 4.44 -9.18 -18.89
N LYS A 7 4.00 -9.97 -19.89
CA LYS A 7 3.39 -9.43 -21.13
C LYS A 7 2.02 -8.78 -20.90
N GLU A 8 1.31 -9.14 -19.83
CA GLU A 8 -0.03 -8.60 -19.52
C GLU A 8 0.00 -7.19 -18.92
N TYR A 9 1.15 -6.77 -18.34
CA TYR A 9 1.27 -5.44 -17.72
C TYR A 9 1.89 -4.43 -18.69
N LYS A 10 1.13 -4.06 -19.72
CA LYS A 10 1.52 -3.10 -20.78
C LYS A 10 1.84 -1.69 -20.24
N PHE A 11 1.44 -1.37 -19.01
CA PHE A 11 1.65 -0.06 -18.40
C PHE A 11 3.06 0.17 -17.82
N LEU A 12 3.90 -0.89 -17.72
CA LEU A 12 5.28 -0.75 -17.27
C LEU A 12 6.21 -0.42 -18.42
N SER A 13 6.94 0.70 -18.32
CA SER A 13 8.07 0.99 -19.20
C SER A 13 9.16 -0.09 -19.07
N SER A 14 10.08 -0.17 -20.03
CA SER A 14 11.21 -1.09 -19.97
C SER A 14 12.09 -0.84 -18.74
N LEU A 15 12.28 0.43 -18.36
CA LEU A 15 13.02 0.83 -17.17
C LEU A 15 12.31 0.35 -15.90
N ASN A 16 11.02 0.59 -15.79
CA ASN A 16 10.24 0.19 -14.61
C ASN A 16 10.22 -1.33 -14.43
N LYS A 17 10.21 -2.10 -15.53
CA LYS A 17 10.32 -3.55 -15.50
C LYS A 17 11.66 -4.02 -14.92
N ARG A 18 12.75 -3.36 -15.31
CA ARG A 18 14.08 -3.67 -14.78
C ARG A 18 14.14 -3.39 -13.29
N ILE A 19 13.77 -2.20 -12.85
CA ILE A 19 13.76 -1.82 -11.44
C ILE A 19 12.86 -2.75 -10.62
N MET A 20 11.71 -3.16 -11.18
CA MET A 20 10.79 -4.10 -10.51
C MET A 20 11.41 -5.49 -10.34
N ASN A 21 12.15 -6.00 -11.33
CA ASN A 21 12.86 -7.28 -11.20
C ASN A 21 13.97 -7.18 -10.15
N ASP A 22 14.77 -6.12 -10.19
CA ASP A 22 15.82 -5.87 -9.20
C ASP A 22 15.22 -5.80 -7.78
N TYR A 23 14.06 -5.15 -7.61
CA TYR A 23 13.33 -5.11 -6.34
C TYR A 23 12.88 -6.50 -5.87
N ILE A 24 12.34 -7.32 -6.77
CA ILE A 24 11.91 -8.69 -6.47
C ILE A 24 13.11 -9.52 -6.01
N ASP A 25 14.24 -9.43 -6.71
CA ASP A 25 15.46 -10.18 -6.38
C ASP A 25 15.99 -9.80 -4.99
N LEU A 26 15.98 -8.49 -4.67
CA LEU A 26 16.35 -7.98 -3.35
C LEU A 26 15.42 -8.50 -2.24
N ILE A 27 14.11 -8.59 -2.48
CA ILE A 27 13.16 -9.18 -1.53
C ILE A 27 13.47 -10.66 -1.30
N VAL A 28 13.65 -11.43 -2.37
CA VAL A 28 13.93 -12.87 -2.29
C VAL A 28 15.23 -13.13 -1.53
N ASP A 29 16.27 -12.35 -1.79
CA ASP A 29 17.56 -12.49 -1.09
C ASP A 29 17.45 -12.09 0.40
N ALA A 30 16.74 -11.02 0.72
CA ALA A 30 16.51 -10.61 2.10
C ALA A 30 15.61 -11.62 2.84
N ASN A 31 14.63 -12.22 2.14
CA ASN A 31 13.71 -13.19 2.73
C ASN A 31 14.40 -14.49 3.18
N LYS A 32 15.56 -14.81 2.63
CA LYS A 32 16.44 -15.90 3.09
C LYS A 32 16.99 -15.65 4.51
N LYS A 33 17.13 -14.38 4.90
CA LYS A 33 17.74 -13.96 6.18
C LYS A 33 16.69 -13.61 7.24
N PHE A 34 15.59 -13.02 6.84
CA PHE A 34 14.48 -12.66 7.72
C PHE A 34 13.17 -12.60 6.94
N ASN A 35 12.06 -12.99 7.56
CA ASN A 35 10.75 -13.11 6.93
C ASN A 35 10.17 -11.71 6.58
N LEU A 36 10.38 -11.26 5.35
CA LEU A 36 9.74 -10.07 4.76
C LEU A 36 8.34 -10.41 4.27
N ILE A 37 8.23 -11.53 3.55
CA ILE A 37 7.00 -12.08 3.01
C ILE A 37 6.89 -13.56 3.39
N SER A 38 5.68 -14.11 3.35
CA SER A 38 5.50 -15.55 3.64
C SER A 38 6.11 -16.41 2.54
N LYS A 39 6.64 -17.59 2.90
CA LYS A 39 7.18 -18.55 1.94
C LYS A 39 6.14 -19.00 0.90
N SER A 40 4.88 -19.04 1.26
CA SER A 40 3.79 -19.40 0.33
C SER A 40 3.55 -18.34 -0.74
N THR A 41 3.77 -17.05 -0.43
CA THR A 41 3.58 -15.93 -1.38
C THR A 41 4.85 -15.61 -2.17
N GLU A 42 6.03 -16.02 -1.70
CA GLU A 42 7.31 -15.80 -2.39
C GLU A 42 7.32 -16.45 -3.78
N LYS A 43 6.78 -17.68 -3.90
CA LYS A 43 6.68 -18.38 -5.19
C LYS A 43 5.80 -17.68 -6.22
N ASN A 44 4.89 -16.84 -5.77
CA ASN A 44 3.94 -16.08 -6.57
C ASN A 44 4.04 -14.58 -6.27
N ILE A 45 5.26 -14.08 -6.03
CA ILE A 45 5.50 -12.69 -5.59
C ILE A 45 4.90 -11.68 -6.57
N TRP A 46 4.96 -11.97 -7.87
CA TRP A 46 4.41 -11.12 -8.90
C TRP A 46 2.90 -10.91 -8.73
N ASP A 47 2.11 -11.99 -8.71
CA ASP A 47 0.65 -11.89 -8.63
C ASP A 47 0.19 -11.43 -7.25
N ARG A 48 0.80 -11.98 -6.19
CA ARG A 48 0.36 -11.76 -4.80
C ARG A 48 0.80 -10.44 -4.20
N HIS A 49 1.84 -9.81 -4.75
CA HIS A 49 2.38 -8.59 -4.19
C HIS A 49 2.52 -7.49 -5.24
N ILE A 50 3.17 -7.76 -6.39
CA ILE A 50 3.43 -6.72 -7.38
C ILE A 50 2.13 -6.28 -8.09
N ALA A 51 1.42 -7.22 -8.72
CA ALA A 51 0.18 -6.92 -9.43
C ALA A 51 -0.92 -6.41 -8.49
N ASP A 52 -0.99 -7.02 -7.29
CA ASP A 52 -1.93 -6.60 -6.24
C ASP A 52 -1.69 -5.17 -5.77
N SER A 53 -0.44 -4.74 -5.72
CA SER A 53 -0.07 -3.35 -5.40
C SER A 53 -0.28 -2.41 -6.60
N ALA A 54 0.13 -2.83 -7.79
CA ALA A 54 0.11 -2.02 -9.00
C ALA A 54 -1.31 -1.60 -9.41
N GLN A 55 -2.31 -2.46 -9.21
CA GLN A 55 -3.70 -2.14 -9.52
C GLN A 55 -4.22 -0.91 -8.79
N LEU A 56 -3.65 -0.57 -7.63
CA LEU A 56 -4.09 0.59 -6.84
C LEU A 56 -3.89 1.92 -7.59
N LEU A 57 -2.96 1.99 -8.55
CA LEU A 57 -2.79 3.18 -9.39
C LEU A 57 -4.07 3.59 -10.12
N ASN A 58 -4.89 2.63 -10.54
CA ASN A 58 -6.14 2.89 -11.24
C ASN A 58 -7.22 3.52 -10.34
N HIS A 59 -7.00 3.50 -9.03
CA HIS A 59 -7.95 3.96 -8.03
C HIS A 59 -7.47 5.21 -7.28
N LEU A 60 -6.28 5.72 -7.64
CA LEU A 60 -5.79 6.98 -7.09
C LEU A 60 -6.58 8.15 -7.71
N PRO A 61 -6.91 9.20 -6.94
CA PRO A 61 -7.47 10.43 -7.47
C PRO A 61 -6.56 11.06 -8.54
N ASN A 62 -7.18 11.69 -9.53
CA ASN A 62 -6.42 12.46 -10.53
C ASN A 62 -5.59 13.55 -9.84
N GLY A 63 -4.33 13.68 -10.24
CA GLY A 63 -3.43 14.69 -9.67
C GLY A 63 -2.76 14.28 -8.36
N THR A 64 -2.94 13.02 -7.87
CA THR A 64 -2.22 12.50 -6.71
C THR A 64 -0.71 12.69 -6.88
N LYS A 65 -0.08 13.33 -5.89
CA LYS A 65 1.37 13.59 -5.81
C LYS A 65 2.02 12.91 -4.62
N THR A 66 1.30 12.81 -3.50
CA THR A 66 1.83 12.34 -2.23
C THR A 66 1.07 11.13 -1.73
N ILE A 67 1.79 10.08 -1.36
CA ILE A 67 1.23 8.82 -0.82
C ILE A 67 1.89 8.49 0.50
N CYS A 68 1.09 8.14 1.50
CA CYS A 68 1.55 7.50 2.72
C CYS A 68 1.16 6.02 2.72
N ASP A 69 2.14 5.12 2.74
CA ASP A 69 1.93 3.68 2.86
C ASP A 69 2.23 3.22 4.29
N VAL A 70 1.20 2.79 5.02
CA VAL A 70 1.31 2.47 6.45
C VAL A 70 1.33 0.98 6.69
N GLY A 71 2.38 0.51 7.37
CA GLY A 71 2.60 -0.92 7.62
C GLY A 71 3.04 -1.67 6.36
N SER A 72 3.89 -1.06 5.57
CA SER A 72 4.30 -1.48 4.23
C SER A 72 5.01 -2.84 4.17
N GLY A 73 5.59 -3.28 5.28
CA GLY A 73 6.31 -4.56 5.34
C GLY A 73 7.54 -4.58 4.45
N ALA A 74 7.51 -5.40 3.41
CA ALA A 74 8.55 -5.45 2.40
C ALA A 74 8.51 -4.25 1.42
N GLY A 75 7.53 -3.35 1.54
CA GLY A 75 7.36 -2.19 0.66
C GLY A 75 6.08 -2.22 -0.18
N PHE A 76 5.07 -2.97 0.24
CA PHE A 76 3.82 -3.14 -0.50
C PHE A 76 2.65 -2.39 0.16
N PRO A 77 1.97 -1.53 -0.58
CA PRO A 77 2.10 -1.25 -2.01
C PRO A 77 3.07 -0.11 -2.37
N GLY A 78 3.56 0.69 -1.41
CA GLY A 78 4.24 1.98 -1.62
C GLY A 78 5.42 1.93 -2.59
N VAL A 79 6.34 0.96 -2.45
CA VAL A 79 7.52 0.81 -3.34
C VAL A 79 7.07 0.49 -4.77
N VAL A 80 6.08 -0.38 -4.94
CA VAL A 80 5.56 -0.74 -6.27
C VAL A 80 4.95 0.48 -6.96
N LEU A 81 4.15 1.26 -6.24
CA LEU A 81 3.55 2.50 -6.75
C LEU A 81 4.62 3.50 -7.18
N LYS A 82 5.69 3.66 -6.37
CA LYS A 82 6.84 4.51 -6.69
C LYS A 82 7.58 4.04 -7.95
N ILE A 83 7.86 2.74 -8.07
CA ILE A 83 8.54 2.20 -9.26
C ILE A 83 7.73 2.44 -10.53
N ILE A 84 6.40 2.29 -10.47
CA ILE A 84 5.56 2.48 -11.65
C ILE A 84 5.41 3.95 -12.00
N ASN A 85 5.31 4.81 -11.00
CA ASN A 85 5.22 6.27 -11.17
C ASN A 85 6.26 6.98 -10.31
N MET A 86 7.42 7.22 -10.91
CA MET A 86 8.58 7.85 -10.25
C MET A 86 8.32 9.30 -9.79
N SER A 87 7.26 9.95 -10.30
CA SER A 87 6.90 11.31 -9.86
C SER A 87 6.16 11.36 -8.51
N LEU A 88 5.69 10.22 -8.01
CA LEU A 88 5.04 10.15 -6.70
C LEU A 88 6.04 10.40 -5.56
N ASN A 89 5.66 11.24 -4.61
CA ASN A 89 6.36 11.37 -3.33
C ASN A 89 5.78 10.35 -2.36
N VAL A 90 6.51 9.29 -2.09
CA VAL A 90 6.05 8.18 -1.24
C VAL A 90 6.72 8.20 0.11
N THR A 91 5.90 8.32 1.15
CA THR A 91 6.31 8.13 2.55
C THR A 91 5.85 6.74 3.00
N ILE A 92 6.76 5.97 3.56
CA ILE A 92 6.49 4.65 4.13
C ILE A 92 6.62 4.73 5.64
N VAL A 93 5.58 4.32 6.35
CA VAL A 93 5.58 4.20 7.81
C VAL A 93 5.63 2.72 8.18
N GLU A 94 6.76 2.27 8.71
CA GLU A 94 7.00 0.87 9.08
C GLU A 94 7.71 0.78 10.44
N PRO A 95 7.04 0.29 11.51
CA PRO A 95 7.61 0.28 12.85
C PRO A 95 8.72 -0.75 13.05
N SER A 96 8.77 -1.80 12.26
CA SER A 96 9.79 -2.84 12.39
C SER A 96 11.16 -2.33 11.94
N LYS A 97 12.13 -2.28 12.86
CA LYS A 97 13.51 -1.86 12.56
C LYS A 97 14.10 -2.61 11.37
N LYS A 98 14.00 -3.95 11.35
CA LYS A 98 14.54 -4.78 10.28
C LYS A 98 13.92 -4.46 8.92
N LYS A 99 12.59 -4.28 8.87
CA LYS A 99 11.88 -3.94 7.63
C LYS A 99 12.18 -2.51 7.18
N SER A 100 12.24 -1.57 8.11
CA SER A 100 12.60 -0.17 7.84
C SER A 100 14.03 -0.04 7.30
N GLU A 101 14.99 -0.79 7.87
CA GLU A 101 16.37 -0.86 7.35
C GLU A 101 16.42 -1.45 5.93
N PHE A 102 15.66 -2.50 5.66
CA PHE A 102 15.51 -3.06 4.32
C PHE A 102 14.92 -2.03 3.34
N LEU A 103 13.87 -1.31 3.73
CA LEU A 103 13.26 -0.27 2.91
C LEU A 103 14.22 0.88 2.59
N LYS A 104 15.03 1.31 3.57
CA LYS A 104 16.11 2.30 3.36
C LYS A 104 17.17 1.79 2.39
N PHE A 105 17.53 0.52 2.51
CA PHE A 105 18.48 -0.14 1.62
C PHE A 105 17.97 -0.16 0.19
N ILE A 106 16.75 -0.66 -0.07
CA ILE A 106 16.19 -0.70 -1.43
C ILE A 106 15.94 0.69 -2.01
N SER A 107 15.55 1.68 -1.19
CA SER A 107 15.40 3.07 -1.64
C SER A 107 16.69 3.60 -2.23
N LYS A 108 17.83 3.31 -1.60
CA LYS A 108 19.17 3.70 -2.06
C LYS A 108 19.59 2.91 -3.29
N GLU A 109 19.51 1.55 -3.23
CA GLU A 109 19.98 0.67 -4.31
C GLU A 109 19.23 0.89 -5.62
N LEU A 110 17.93 1.17 -5.54
CA LEU A 110 17.05 1.36 -6.71
C LEU A 110 16.83 2.84 -7.05
N ALA A 111 17.49 3.76 -6.35
CA ALA A 111 17.35 5.22 -6.52
C ALA A 111 15.88 5.69 -6.50
N LEU A 112 15.08 5.21 -5.53
CA LEU A 112 13.62 5.45 -5.50
C LEU A 112 13.21 6.72 -4.76
N ASP A 113 14.11 7.36 -4.00
CA ASP A 113 13.80 8.56 -3.21
C ASP A 113 12.53 8.37 -2.34
N LEU A 114 12.56 7.37 -1.46
CA LEU A 114 11.49 7.09 -0.51
C LEU A 114 11.74 7.78 0.82
N ASN A 115 10.71 8.40 1.39
CA ASN A 115 10.75 8.84 2.78
C ASN A 115 10.33 7.70 3.72
N ILE A 116 11.21 7.25 4.61
CA ILE A 116 10.94 6.08 5.47
C ILE A 116 10.94 6.50 6.93
N VAL A 117 9.77 6.37 7.56
CA VAL A 117 9.53 6.69 8.97
C VAL A 117 9.44 5.39 9.76
N GLN A 118 10.42 5.17 10.64
CA GLN A 118 10.45 3.99 11.51
C GLN A 118 9.67 4.25 12.81
N GLU A 119 8.35 4.22 12.72
CA GLU A 119 7.46 4.46 13.87
C GLU A 119 6.08 3.80 13.61
N LYS A 120 5.29 3.62 14.67
CA LYS A 120 3.86 3.32 14.52
C LYS A 120 3.12 4.59 14.13
N TYR A 121 2.20 4.49 13.16
CA TYR A 121 1.47 5.66 12.67
C TYR A 121 0.73 6.42 13.78
N GLU A 122 0.14 5.70 14.72
CA GLU A 122 -0.58 6.28 15.87
C GLU A 122 0.30 7.10 16.81
N ASN A 123 1.63 6.90 16.80
CA ASN A 123 2.58 7.64 17.63
C ASN A 123 3.11 8.89 16.95
N ILE A 124 2.91 9.04 15.63
CA ILE A 124 3.42 10.18 14.88
C ILE A 124 2.50 11.37 15.10
N LYS A 125 3.05 12.45 15.66
CA LYS A 125 2.28 13.71 15.78
C LYS A 125 1.97 14.27 14.39
N LYS A 126 0.74 14.69 14.15
CA LYS A 126 0.32 15.26 12.86
C LYS A 126 1.17 16.44 12.39
N SER A 127 1.73 17.20 13.33
CA SER A 127 2.68 18.29 13.02
C SER A 127 4.04 17.81 12.48
N GLN A 128 4.35 16.52 12.56
CA GLN A 128 5.62 15.93 12.15
C GLN A 128 5.56 15.25 10.77
N ILE A 129 4.37 15.10 10.21
CA ILE A 129 4.16 14.54 8.88
C ILE A 129 3.34 15.50 8.02
N PRO A 130 3.63 15.59 6.71
CA PRO A 130 2.85 16.43 5.81
C PRO A 130 1.43 15.85 5.61
N PHE A 131 0.54 16.64 5.01
CA PHE A 131 -0.68 16.14 4.42
C PHE A 131 -0.37 15.20 3.25
N PHE A 132 -1.12 14.12 3.13
CA PHE A 132 -1.01 13.17 2.02
C PHE A 132 -2.29 13.18 1.19
N ASP A 133 -2.14 13.21 -0.14
CA ASP A 133 -3.29 13.07 -1.05
C ASP A 133 -3.93 11.70 -0.88
N VAL A 134 -3.11 10.66 -0.71
CA VAL A 134 -3.57 9.28 -0.54
C VAL A 134 -2.87 8.59 0.62
N ILE A 135 -3.65 7.85 1.39
CA ILE A 135 -3.14 6.91 2.40
C ILE A 135 -3.51 5.49 1.97
N THR A 136 -2.54 4.60 2.02
CA THR A 136 -2.76 3.17 1.77
C THR A 136 -2.25 2.32 2.91
N ALA A 137 -2.91 1.19 3.14
CA ALA A 137 -2.50 0.18 4.11
C ALA A 137 -2.99 -1.18 3.63
N ARG A 138 -2.10 -2.17 3.59
CA ARG A 138 -2.42 -3.53 3.18
C ARG A 138 -2.17 -4.51 4.33
N ALA A 139 -3.17 -5.34 4.64
CA ALA A 139 -3.09 -6.38 5.69
C ALA A 139 -2.65 -5.85 7.08
N LEU A 140 -2.94 -4.57 7.37
CA LEU A 140 -2.52 -3.91 8.61
C LEU A 140 -3.53 -4.12 9.75
N LYS A 141 -4.80 -3.75 9.51
CA LYS A 141 -5.90 -3.81 10.51
C LYS A 141 -7.24 -4.05 9.80
N PRO A 142 -8.29 -4.51 10.51
CA PRO A 142 -9.67 -4.49 10.01
C PRO A 142 -10.13 -3.09 9.61
N LEU A 143 -11.12 -2.99 8.72
CA LEU A 143 -11.54 -1.72 8.11
C LEU A 143 -11.95 -0.66 9.14
N ASP A 144 -12.77 -1.04 10.15
CA ASP A 144 -13.17 -0.14 11.24
C ASP A 144 -11.95 0.49 11.94
N LYS A 145 -10.92 -0.31 12.23
CA LYS A 145 -9.69 0.15 12.88
C LYS A 145 -8.82 1.02 11.96
N LEU A 146 -8.84 0.77 10.64
CA LEU A 146 -8.17 1.64 9.67
C LEU A 146 -8.87 3.00 9.59
N ILE A 147 -10.20 3.01 9.55
CA ILE A 147 -10.97 4.26 9.53
C ILE A 147 -10.69 5.08 10.80
N HIS A 148 -10.71 4.43 11.96
CA HIS A 148 -10.37 5.10 13.22
C HIS A 148 -8.93 5.68 13.20
N LEU A 149 -7.97 4.92 12.69
CA LEU A 149 -6.57 5.33 12.62
C LEU A 149 -6.36 6.57 11.73
N PHE A 150 -7.09 6.62 10.59
CA PHE A 150 -6.96 7.68 9.59
C PHE A 150 -8.12 8.68 9.61
N PHE A 151 -8.88 8.74 10.71
CA PHE A 151 -10.06 9.59 10.82
C PHE A 151 -9.75 11.06 10.54
N GLU A 152 -8.71 11.59 11.20
CA GLU A 152 -8.31 13.00 11.02
C GLU A 152 -7.78 13.27 9.60
N ASP A 153 -7.07 12.33 8.99
CA ASP A 153 -6.58 12.45 7.61
C ASP A 153 -7.73 12.50 6.62
N LEU A 154 -8.71 11.62 6.78
CA LEU A 154 -9.94 11.61 5.98
C LEU A 154 -10.73 12.90 6.12
N ARG A 155 -10.81 13.46 7.33
CA ARG A 155 -11.47 14.75 7.58
C ARG A 155 -10.73 15.93 6.94
N GLN A 156 -9.41 15.84 6.82
CA GLN A 156 -8.57 16.84 6.14
C GLN A 156 -8.60 16.72 4.61
N GLY A 157 -9.21 15.67 4.07
CA GLY A 157 -9.39 15.47 2.64
C GLY A 157 -8.47 14.43 1.99
N SER A 158 -7.68 13.70 2.79
CA SER A 158 -6.96 12.54 2.27
C SER A 158 -7.93 11.48 1.76
N VAL A 159 -7.56 10.76 0.70
CA VAL A 159 -8.29 9.59 0.22
C VAL A 159 -7.59 8.33 0.70
N CYS A 160 -8.34 7.44 1.35
CA CYS A 160 -7.79 6.15 1.75
C CYS A 160 -8.09 5.09 0.71
N VAL A 161 -7.05 4.36 0.27
CA VAL A 161 -7.16 3.26 -0.69
C VAL A 161 -6.68 1.97 -0.05
N PHE A 162 -7.63 1.10 0.35
CA PHE A 162 -7.37 -0.09 1.13
C PHE A 162 -7.72 -1.38 0.39
N PRO A 163 -6.74 -2.18 -0.04
CA PRO A 163 -7.01 -3.55 -0.48
C PRO A 163 -7.43 -4.43 0.71
N LYS A 164 -8.55 -5.13 0.55
CA LYS A 164 -9.14 -6.00 1.56
C LYS A 164 -9.39 -7.39 0.99
N GLY A 165 -9.13 -8.41 1.82
CA GLY A 165 -9.35 -9.82 1.46
C GLY A 165 -10.82 -10.23 1.43
N GLU A 166 -11.07 -11.53 1.34
CA GLU A 166 -12.40 -12.11 1.15
C GLU A 166 -13.41 -11.78 2.27
N ASN A 167 -12.93 -11.45 3.48
CA ASN A 167 -13.79 -11.06 4.61
C ASN A 167 -14.24 -9.59 4.56
N TRP A 168 -14.05 -8.91 3.44
CA TRP A 168 -14.29 -7.48 3.29
C TRP A 168 -15.72 -7.03 3.65
N GLN A 169 -16.74 -7.87 3.35
CA GLN A 169 -18.14 -7.55 3.63
C GLN A 169 -18.38 -7.43 5.13
N ASN A 170 -17.95 -8.42 5.91
CA ASN A 170 -18.08 -8.38 7.37
C ASN A 170 -17.32 -7.19 7.97
N GLU A 171 -16.16 -6.86 7.42
CA GLU A 171 -15.39 -5.69 7.88
C GLU A 171 -16.11 -4.38 7.56
N LEU A 172 -16.79 -4.29 6.41
CA LEU A 172 -17.61 -3.13 6.04
C LEU A 172 -18.82 -2.98 6.96
N ASP A 173 -19.55 -4.07 7.20
CA ASP A 173 -20.74 -4.07 8.06
C ASP A 173 -20.38 -3.61 9.48
N LEU A 174 -19.27 -4.10 10.03
CA LEU A 174 -18.75 -3.66 11.33
C LEU A 174 -18.34 -2.18 11.32
N ALA A 175 -17.68 -1.73 10.26
CA ALA A 175 -17.28 -0.33 10.14
C ALA A 175 -18.51 0.60 10.06
N GLN A 176 -19.55 0.22 9.34
CA GLN A 176 -20.78 0.99 9.21
C GLN A 176 -21.59 1.11 10.49
N ASN A 177 -21.33 0.30 11.53
CA ASN A 177 -21.94 0.50 12.83
C ASN A 177 -21.47 1.80 13.51
N ASN A 178 -20.21 2.19 13.25
CA ASN A 178 -19.55 3.33 13.90
C ASN A 178 -19.43 4.56 12.97
N TRP A 179 -19.38 4.33 11.65
CA TRP A 179 -18.98 5.33 10.67
C TRP A 179 -20.00 5.51 9.55
N LEU A 180 -20.26 6.76 9.17
CA LEU A 180 -20.90 7.13 7.91
C LEU A 180 -19.79 7.38 6.90
N LEU A 181 -19.70 6.54 5.85
CA LEU A 181 -18.61 6.54 4.89
C LEU A 181 -19.04 7.06 3.53
N GLN A 182 -18.23 7.93 2.95
CA GLN A 182 -18.29 8.24 1.53
C GLN A 182 -17.21 7.39 0.82
N TYR A 183 -17.62 6.34 0.13
CA TYR A 183 -16.71 5.36 -0.43
C TYR A 183 -17.20 4.75 -1.73
N SER A 184 -16.28 4.14 -2.47
CA SER A 184 -16.56 3.15 -3.53
C SER A 184 -15.77 1.88 -3.28
N VAL A 185 -16.22 0.77 -3.87
CA VAL A 185 -15.61 -0.56 -3.76
C VAL A 185 -15.40 -1.13 -5.14
N GLU A 186 -14.17 -1.50 -5.45
CA GLU A 186 -13.79 -2.09 -6.72
C GLU A 186 -13.35 -3.54 -6.53
N THR A 187 -13.54 -4.36 -7.55
CA THR A 187 -13.09 -5.76 -7.50
C THR A 187 -11.60 -5.85 -7.82
N SER A 188 -10.86 -6.55 -6.96
CA SER A 188 -9.44 -6.81 -7.23
C SER A 188 -9.26 -7.65 -8.50
N ILE A 189 -8.32 -7.24 -9.36
CA ILE A 189 -7.96 -7.98 -10.57
C ILE A 189 -7.14 -9.25 -10.27
N THR A 190 -6.49 -9.30 -9.10
CA THR A 190 -5.63 -10.42 -8.67
C THR A 190 -6.40 -11.51 -7.92
N ASN A 191 -7.51 -11.16 -7.29
CA ASN A 191 -8.38 -12.09 -6.58
C ASN A 191 -9.83 -11.58 -6.58
N LYS A 192 -10.74 -12.26 -7.27
CA LYS A 192 -12.16 -11.86 -7.40
C LYS A 192 -12.92 -11.77 -6.06
N GLY A 193 -12.49 -12.52 -5.04
CA GLY A 193 -13.04 -12.45 -3.69
C GLY A 193 -12.56 -11.23 -2.88
N SER A 194 -11.47 -10.60 -3.31
CA SER A 194 -10.89 -9.42 -2.67
C SER A 194 -11.43 -8.13 -3.28
N LYS A 195 -11.44 -7.05 -2.49
CA LYS A 195 -11.92 -5.73 -2.90
C LYS A 195 -10.90 -4.64 -2.58
N ILE A 196 -11.05 -3.52 -3.28
CA ILE A 196 -10.31 -2.28 -3.02
C ILE A 196 -11.33 -1.23 -2.59
N PHE A 197 -11.18 -0.73 -1.38
CA PHE A 197 -11.98 0.36 -0.84
C PHE A 197 -11.31 1.70 -1.15
N ILE A 198 -12.06 2.62 -1.74
CA ILE A 198 -11.67 4.00 -1.97
C ILE A 198 -12.56 4.86 -1.07
N ILE A 199 -12.03 5.33 0.07
CA ILE A 199 -12.77 6.11 1.07
C ILE A 199 -12.37 7.56 0.93
N LYS A 200 -13.36 8.43 0.66
CA LYS A 200 -13.17 9.86 0.39
C LYS A 200 -13.67 10.76 1.51
N GLY A 201 -14.37 10.20 2.48
CA GLY A 201 -14.89 10.97 3.61
C GLY A 201 -15.49 10.06 4.67
N VAL A 202 -15.52 10.59 5.88
CA VAL A 202 -16.01 9.89 7.06
C VAL A 202 -16.70 10.87 8.03
N LYS A 203 -17.75 10.39 8.69
CA LYS A 203 -18.35 11.04 9.88
C LYS A 203 -18.57 9.98 10.94
N CYS A 204 -18.45 10.35 12.21
CA CYS A 204 -18.89 9.48 13.30
C CYS A 204 -20.41 9.37 13.26
N ARG A 205 -20.95 8.19 13.49
CA ARG A 205 -22.42 7.98 13.45
C ARG A 205 -23.13 8.58 14.65
N ASN A 206 -22.40 8.84 15.74
CA ASN A 206 -22.92 9.37 17.00
C ASN A 206 -22.57 10.86 17.21
N GLU A 207 -22.05 11.54 16.22
CA GLU A 207 -21.94 13.00 16.11
C GLU A 207 -23.13 13.55 15.30
#